data_e44456666ee7a71c91dd2d5074ac9764
#
_entry.id   e44456666ee7a71c91dd2d5074ac9764
#
_cell.length_a   1.000
_cell.length_b   1.000
_cell.length_c   1.000
_cell.angle_alpha   90.00
_cell.angle_beta   90.00
_cell.angle_gamma   90.00
#
_symmetry.space_group_name_H-M   'P 1'
#
loop_
_entity.id
_entity.type
_entity.pdbx_description
1 polymer ?
#
loop_
_entity_poly.entity_id
_entity_poly.type
_entity_poly.pdbx_seq_one_letter_code
_entity_poly.pdbx_strand_id
1 'polypeptide(L)'
;MVESKRNTFSLEVVQAQALAYMLANPIVDRPTFGLITNGINFRLLKLLGRKYGESDEFYLGNQQDMERLLQILKHIGNFVSK
;
A
#
# COMPACT_ATOMS: atom_id res chain seq x y z
N MET A 1 -1.14 -3.88 -6.22
CA MET A 1 0.06 -3.13 -6.61
C MET A 1 1.03 -3.02 -5.46
N VAL A 2 2.29 -3.20 -5.70
CA VAL A 2 3.35 -2.99 -4.70
C VAL A 2 4.34 -1.97 -5.26
N GLU A 3 4.61 -0.94 -4.48
CA GLU A 3 5.58 0.09 -4.83
C GLU A 3 6.62 0.18 -3.72
N SER A 4 7.90 0.13 -4.09
CA SER A 4 9.00 0.10 -3.13
C SER A 4 10.10 1.06 -3.56
N LYS A 5 10.58 1.83 -2.62
CA LYS A 5 11.71 2.74 -2.80
C LYS A 5 12.67 2.59 -1.64
N ARG A 6 13.90 3.09 -1.82
CA ARG A 6 14.89 3.10 -0.76
C ARG A 6 14.42 3.97 0.42
N ASN A 7 14.90 3.67 1.61
CA ASN A 7 14.53 4.38 2.82
C ASN A 7 14.95 5.86 2.84
N THR A 8 15.72 6.32 1.84
CA THR A 8 16.05 7.74 1.66
C THR A 8 14.85 8.56 1.17
N PHE A 9 13.81 7.88 0.66
CA PHE A 9 12.59 8.53 0.21
C PHE A 9 11.55 8.53 1.32
N SER A 10 10.79 9.61 1.44
CA SER A 10 9.65 9.62 2.35
C SER A 10 8.54 8.73 1.82
N LEU A 11 7.76 8.17 2.72
CA LEU A 11 6.64 7.32 2.34
C LEU A 11 5.58 8.10 1.55
N GLU A 12 5.46 9.40 1.81
CA GLU A 12 4.53 10.27 1.10
C GLU A 12 4.88 10.41 -0.38
N VAL A 13 6.17 10.46 -0.72
CA VAL A 13 6.60 10.50 -2.12
C VAL A 13 6.22 9.21 -2.83
N VAL A 14 6.47 8.06 -2.19
CA VAL A 14 6.12 6.76 -2.73
C VAL A 14 4.61 6.65 -2.91
N GLN A 15 3.85 7.15 -1.93
CA GLN A 15 2.39 7.14 -1.96
C GLN A 15 1.86 7.96 -3.14
N ALA A 16 2.42 9.14 -3.37
CA ALA A 16 2.00 10.00 -4.47
C ALA A 16 2.21 9.30 -5.83
N GLN A 17 3.35 8.63 -6.00
CA GLN A 17 3.64 7.88 -7.22
C GLN A 17 2.68 6.70 -7.41
N ALA A 18 2.42 5.96 -6.33
CA ALA A 18 1.51 4.83 -6.38
C ALA A 18 0.08 5.26 -6.72
N LEU A 19 -0.40 6.34 -6.10
CA LEU A 19 -1.73 6.87 -6.37
C LEU A 19 -1.85 7.36 -7.81
N ALA A 20 -0.83 8.03 -8.34
CA ALA A 20 -0.83 8.47 -9.72
C ALA A 20 -0.96 7.28 -10.67
N TYR A 21 -0.23 6.19 -10.40
CA TYR A 21 -0.33 4.97 -11.20
C TYR A 21 -1.73 4.35 -11.11
N MET A 22 -2.27 4.23 -9.91
CA MET A 22 -3.58 3.61 -9.68
C MET A 22 -4.69 4.42 -10.35
N LEU A 23 -4.60 5.76 -10.30
CA LEU A 23 -5.58 6.64 -10.93
C LEU A 23 -5.49 6.60 -12.46
N ALA A 24 -4.30 6.37 -13.01
CA ALA A 24 -4.13 6.22 -14.45
C ALA A 24 -4.68 4.88 -14.98
N ASN A 25 -4.84 3.89 -14.10
CA ASN A 25 -5.30 2.55 -14.45
C ASN A 25 -6.49 2.15 -13.57
N PRO A 26 -7.61 2.87 -13.61
CA PRO A 26 -8.72 2.64 -12.69
C PRO A 26 -9.46 1.35 -13.01
N ILE A 27 -9.86 0.65 -11.95
CA ILE A 27 -10.85 -0.41 -12.01
C ILE A 27 -12.09 0.17 -11.33
N VAL A 28 -13.17 0.39 -12.10
CA VAL A 28 -14.31 1.19 -11.65
C VAL A 28 -15.31 0.44 -10.78
N ASP A 29 -15.37 -0.88 -10.90
CA ASP A 29 -16.42 -1.69 -10.29
C ASP A 29 -15.99 -2.37 -8.98
N ARG A 30 -14.73 -2.23 -8.59
CA ARG A 30 -14.21 -2.85 -7.37
C ARG A 30 -13.00 -2.08 -6.86
N PRO A 31 -12.69 -2.21 -5.55
CA PRO A 31 -11.53 -1.52 -5.00
C PRO A 31 -10.21 -2.12 -5.51
N THR A 32 -9.26 -1.24 -5.72
CA THR A 32 -7.87 -1.61 -5.99
C THR A 32 -7.04 -1.37 -4.74
N PHE A 33 -6.21 -2.34 -4.37
CA PHE A 33 -5.35 -2.22 -3.20
C PHE A 33 -3.91 -2.07 -3.62
N GLY A 34 -3.16 -1.29 -2.88
CA GLY A 34 -1.74 -1.10 -3.09
C GLY A 34 -0.98 -1.19 -1.78
N LEU A 35 0.23 -1.70 -1.84
CA LEU A 35 1.16 -1.70 -0.72
C LEU A 35 2.36 -0.84 -1.10
N ILE A 36 2.67 0.15 -0.28
CA ILE A 36 3.83 1.01 -0.49
C ILE A 36 4.82 0.84 0.66
N THR A 37 6.09 0.97 0.35
CA THR A 37 7.16 0.85 1.33
C THR A 37 8.38 1.64 0.89
N ASN A 38 9.12 2.15 1.88
CA ASN A 38 10.45 2.70 1.68
C ASN A 38 11.55 1.78 2.25
N GLY A 39 11.20 0.50 2.52
CA GLY A 39 12.12 -0.48 3.10
C GLY A 39 12.04 -0.58 4.61
N ILE A 40 11.51 0.43 5.29
CA ILE A 40 11.38 0.47 6.74
C ILE A 40 9.92 0.58 7.16
N ASN A 41 9.17 1.42 6.49
CA ASN A 41 7.77 1.66 6.77
C ASN A 41 6.91 1.11 5.64
N PHE A 42 5.68 0.71 5.98
CA PHE A 42 4.72 0.16 5.05
C PHE A 42 3.39 0.86 5.24
N ARG A 43 2.66 1.03 4.15
CA ARG A 43 1.31 1.59 4.19
C ARG A 43 0.46 0.93 3.12
N LEU A 44 -0.80 0.65 3.45
CA LEU A 44 -1.75 0.12 2.51
C LEU A 44 -2.61 1.25 1.94
N LEU A 45 -2.88 1.17 0.65
CA LEU A 45 -3.75 2.10 -0.05
C LEU A 45 -4.95 1.34 -0.61
N LYS A 46 -6.08 2.01 -0.65
CA LYS A 46 -7.30 1.49 -1.27
C LYS A 46 -7.86 2.57 -2.17
N LEU A 47 -8.14 2.22 -3.42
CA LEU A 47 -8.75 3.11 -4.38
C LEU A 47 -10.06 2.51 -4.87
N LEU A 48 -11.14 3.28 -4.78
CA LEU A 48 -12.43 2.90 -5.34
C LEU A 48 -12.95 4.09 -6.15
N GLY A 49 -12.97 3.93 -7.48
CA GLY A 49 -13.24 5.06 -8.36
C GLY A 49 -12.18 6.13 -8.21
N ARG A 50 -12.58 7.31 -7.75
CA ARG A 50 -11.66 8.43 -7.48
C ARG A 50 -11.45 8.68 -6.00
N LYS A 51 -12.05 7.84 -5.15
CA LYS A 51 -11.88 7.95 -3.71
C LYS A 51 -10.80 7.00 -3.24
N TYR A 52 -9.91 7.48 -2.40
CA TYR A 52 -8.89 6.62 -1.83
C TYR A 52 -8.86 6.74 -0.32
N GLY A 53 -8.37 5.68 0.31
CA GLY A 53 -8.07 5.65 1.73
C GLY A 53 -6.69 5.07 1.95
N GLU A 54 -6.13 5.35 3.11
CA GLU A 54 -4.84 4.81 3.50
C GLU A 54 -4.93 4.23 4.89
N SER A 55 -4.16 3.17 5.13
CA SER A 55 -4.04 2.59 6.45
C SER A 55 -3.06 3.38 7.31
N ASP A 56 -2.98 3.01 8.60
CA ASP A 56 -1.90 3.44 9.45
C ASP A 56 -0.56 2.96 8.89
N GLU A 57 0.50 3.61 9.32
CA GLU A 57 1.84 3.23 8.93
C GLU A 57 2.31 2.04 9.77
N PHE A 58 2.90 1.04 9.11
CA PHE A 58 3.47 -0.13 9.76
C PHE A 58 4.99 -0.04 9.72
N TYR A 59 5.64 -0.37 10.82
CA TYR A 59 7.08 -0.26 10.94
C TYR A 59 7.71 -1.66 10.94
N LEU A 60 8.71 -1.86 10.10
CA LEU A 60 9.38 -3.15 9.94
C LEU A 60 9.97 -3.66 11.26
N GLY A 61 10.50 -2.76 12.09
CA GLY A 61 11.07 -3.12 13.38
C GLY A 61 10.05 -3.48 14.47
N ASN A 62 8.76 -3.33 14.19
CA ASN A 62 7.69 -3.64 15.15
C ASN A 62 7.01 -4.94 14.74
N GLN A 63 7.21 -5.99 15.54
CA GLN A 63 6.65 -7.30 15.24
C GLN A 63 5.12 -7.29 15.19
N GLN A 64 4.48 -6.54 16.07
CA GLN A 64 3.01 -6.45 16.07
C GLN A 64 2.49 -5.79 14.79
N ASP A 65 3.17 -4.75 14.33
CA ASP A 65 2.81 -4.09 13.06
C ASP A 65 2.91 -5.07 11.90
N MET A 66 3.97 -5.86 11.84
CA MET A 66 4.17 -6.83 10.78
C MET A 66 3.12 -7.93 10.83
N GLU A 67 2.75 -8.39 12.01
CA GLU A 67 1.68 -9.39 12.15
C GLU A 67 0.34 -8.83 11.69
N ARG A 68 0.01 -7.58 12.04
CA ARG A 68 -1.21 -6.93 11.60
C ARG A 68 -1.23 -6.77 10.09
N LEU A 69 -0.12 -6.35 9.50
CA LEU A 69 -0.01 -6.19 8.06
C LEU A 69 -0.24 -7.52 7.35
N LEU A 70 0.37 -8.60 7.82
CA LEU A 70 0.18 -9.93 7.24
C LEU A 70 -1.29 -10.38 7.34
N GLN A 71 -1.94 -10.12 8.47
CA GLN A 71 -3.36 -10.46 8.63
C GLN A 71 -4.23 -9.71 7.63
N ILE A 72 -3.96 -8.42 7.43
CA ILE A 72 -4.71 -7.61 6.47
C ILE A 72 -4.50 -8.13 5.06
N LEU A 73 -3.26 -8.45 4.69
CA LEU A 73 -2.96 -8.97 3.36
C LEU A 73 -3.66 -10.32 3.11
N LYS A 74 -3.70 -11.18 4.12
CA LYS A 74 -4.45 -12.45 4.01
C LYS A 74 -5.94 -12.21 3.85
N HIS A 75 -6.48 -11.22 4.54
CA HIS A 75 -7.90 -10.90 4.46
C HIS A 75 -8.30 -10.32 3.11
N ILE A 76 -7.41 -9.56 2.49
CA ILE A 76 -7.63 -9.04 1.13
C ILE A 76 -7.65 -10.19 0.10
N GLY A 77 -7.06 -11.32 0.44
CA GLY A 77 -7.12 -12.52 -0.40
C GLY A 77 -6.04 -12.52 -1.47
N ASN A 78 -6.41 -12.27 -2.72
CA ASN A 78 -5.51 -12.39 -3.87
C ASN A 78 -4.57 -11.21 -4.05
N PHE A 79 -4.04 -10.67 -2.96
CA PHE A 79 -3.04 -9.63 -3.04
C PHE A 79 -1.74 -10.24 -3.54
N VAL A 80 -1.35 -9.88 -4.76
CA VAL A 80 -0.14 -10.44 -5.37
C VAL A 80 1.01 -9.45 -5.17
N SER A 81 2.01 -9.92 -4.46
CA SER A 81 3.27 -9.22 -4.31
C SER A 81 4.28 -9.79 -5.30
N LYS A 82 4.91 -8.93 -6.03
CA LYS A 82 5.99 -9.32 -6.91
C LYS A 82 7.31 -8.77 -6.41
#